data_4e26be44bdde99e2d4e34fc1ac033249
#
_entry.id   4e26be44bdde99e2d4e34fc1ac033249
#
_cell.length_a   1.000
_cell.length_b   1.000
_cell.length_c   1.000
_cell.angle_alpha   90.00
_cell.angle_beta   90.00
_cell.angle_gamma   90.00
#
_symmetry.space_group_name_H-M   'P 1'
#
loop_
_entity.id
_entity.type
_entity.pdbx_description
1 polymer ?
#
loop_
_entity_poly.entity_id
_entity_poly.type
_entity_poly.pdbx_seq_one_letter_code
_entity_poly.pdbx_strand_id
1 'polypeptide(L)'
;MTDEVILQVKDLKTYFTVDEGVVKAVDGVSFDLRKGETLGIVGESGSGKSVTNLSVINMIPSPPGRIAGGQVLFHDKDLLKIPLSEIHHIRGNKISMIFQDPMTSLNPFLRISTQMIETIVLHQGLDKKAAKEKAIEMLKLAGIPAPEKRIDQYPHQFSGGMRQRVMIAMSLSCNPEILIADEPTSALDVTIQAQILEIMKELTKRLGTAVILITHSLGVVAGTCDTLCVMYAGRIVERGPTDVIFSEPKHPYTIGLIRSVPRLDKENTERLYSIQGQPPNVIDLPDCCPFYPRCEKAMDICRKKYPAATKFEDGRSASCWLYSEEKK
;
A
#
# COMPACT_ATOMS: atom_id res chain seq x y z
N MET A 1 15.44 -12.49 6.74
CA MET A 1 14.27 -12.61 5.84
C MET A 1 14.48 -13.83 4.98
N THR A 2 13.45 -14.59 4.70
CA THR A 2 13.51 -15.69 3.74
C THR A 2 13.48 -15.11 2.32
N ASP A 3 14.23 -15.70 1.37
CA ASP A 3 14.22 -15.27 -0.05
C ASP A 3 12.93 -15.70 -0.80
N GLU A 4 11.96 -16.27 -0.08
CA GLU A 4 10.71 -16.77 -0.64
C GLU A 4 9.79 -15.62 -1.08
N VAL A 5 9.59 -15.49 -2.38
CA VAL A 5 8.64 -14.54 -2.98
C VAL A 5 7.23 -15.13 -2.90
N ILE A 6 6.32 -14.47 -2.18
CA ILE A 6 4.92 -14.92 -2.00
C ILE A 6 3.93 -14.20 -2.90
N LEU A 7 4.27 -12.99 -3.39
CA LEU A 7 3.46 -12.24 -4.33
C LEU A 7 4.35 -11.63 -5.42
N GLN A 8 3.95 -11.82 -6.69
CA GLN A 8 4.58 -11.16 -7.84
C GLN A 8 3.53 -10.41 -8.65
N VAL A 9 3.70 -9.11 -8.79
CA VAL A 9 2.92 -8.27 -9.68
C VAL A 9 3.76 -7.99 -10.92
N LYS A 10 3.23 -8.31 -12.11
CA LYS A 10 3.94 -8.20 -13.38
C LYS A 10 3.13 -7.39 -14.39
N ASP A 11 3.66 -6.26 -14.83
CA ASP A 11 3.10 -5.36 -15.85
C ASP A 11 1.61 -5.06 -15.65
N LEU A 12 1.20 -4.86 -14.37
CA LEU A 12 -0.20 -4.64 -13.99
C LEU A 12 -0.72 -3.34 -14.60
N LYS A 13 -1.88 -3.42 -15.27
CA LYS A 13 -2.56 -2.29 -15.90
C LYS A 13 -4.01 -2.25 -15.47
N THR A 14 -4.43 -1.12 -14.88
CA THR A 14 -5.82 -0.88 -14.47
C THR A 14 -6.27 0.47 -14.97
N TYR A 15 -7.31 0.45 -15.81
CA TYR A 15 -7.81 1.62 -16.49
C TYR A 15 -9.29 1.86 -16.15
N PHE A 16 -9.68 3.12 -16.14
CA PHE A 16 -11.06 3.54 -15.94
C PHE A 16 -11.53 4.31 -17.18
N THR A 17 -12.69 3.92 -17.71
CA THR A 17 -13.32 4.66 -18.80
C THR A 17 -14.26 5.70 -18.20
N VAL A 18 -13.99 6.97 -18.48
CA VAL A 18 -14.79 8.13 -18.07
C VAL A 18 -15.22 8.90 -19.32
N ASP A 19 -16.17 9.83 -19.18
CA ASP A 19 -16.70 10.59 -20.32
C ASP A 19 -15.62 11.38 -21.06
N GLU A 20 -14.58 11.85 -20.33
CA GLU A 20 -13.48 12.64 -20.87
C GLU A 20 -12.36 11.81 -21.52
N GLY A 21 -12.39 10.46 -21.40
CA GLY A 21 -11.33 9.60 -21.95
C GLY A 21 -11.00 8.39 -21.10
N VAL A 22 -9.76 7.89 -21.17
CA VAL A 22 -9.29 6.73 -20.43
C VAL A 22 -8.25 7.15 -19.37
N VAL A 23 -8.60 6.94 -18.11
CA VAL A 23 -7.71 7.13 -16.97
C VAL A 23 -6.83 5.89 -16.81
N LYS A 24 -5.52 6.00 -17.07
CA LYS A 24 -4.54 4.94 -16.86
C LYS A 24 -4.03 4.97 -15.42
N ALA A 25 -4.90 4.60 -14.46
CA ALA A 25 -4.60 4.72 -13.03
C ALA A 25 -3.44 3.85 -12.57
N VAL A 26 -3.23 2.68 -13.22
CA VAL A 26 -2.06 1.80 -13.06
C VAL A 26 -1.61 1.40 -14.45
N ASP A 27 -0.35 1.63 -14.81
CA ASP A 27 0.14 1.45 -16.18
C ASP A 27 1.55 0.81 -16.18
N GLY A 28 1.58 -0.52 -16.09
CA GLY A 28 2.82 -1.29 -16.15
C GLY A 28 3.53 -1.44 -14.80
N VAL A 29 2.78 -1.51 -13.69
CA VAL A 29 3.36 -1.67 -12.35
C VAL A 29 3.85 -3.10 -12.14
N SER A 30 5.11 -3.22 -11.68
CA SER A 30 5.75 -4.51 -11.38
C SER A 30 6.52 -4.45 -10.07
N PHE A 31 6.24 -5.39 -9.17
CA PHE A 31 6.99 -5.57 -7.92
C PHE A 31 6.81 -6.98 -7.37
N ASP A 32 7.72 -7.40 -6.50
CA ASP A 32 7.64 -8.64 -5.75
C ASP A 32 7.53 -8.32 -4.26
N LEU A 33 6.88 -9.20 -3.50
CA LEU A 33 6.82 -9.17 -2.04
C LEU A 33 7.30 -10.51 -1.50
N ARG A 34 8.28 -10.45 -0.58
CA ARG A 34 8.80 -11.63 0.09
C ARG A 34 8.06 -11.89 1.40
N LYS A 35 8.14 -13.11 1.87
CA LYS A 35 7.57 -13.53 3.15
C LYS A 35 8.15 -12.75 4.32
N GLY A 36 7.26 -12.12 5.11
CA GLY A 36 7.64 -11.30 6.26
C GLY A 36 8.27 -9.96 5.91
N GLU A 37 8.33 -9.58 4.61
CA GLU A 37 8.81 -8.29 4.14
C GLU A 37 7.75 -7.20 4.34
N THR A 38 8.17 -5.98 4.64
CA THR A 38 7.34 -4.79 4.57
C THR A 38 7.72 -3.96 3.36
N LEU A 39 6.86 -3.94 2.33
CA LEU A 39 6.99 -3.14 1.13
C LEU A 39 6.22 -1.83 1.28
N GLY A 40 6.91 -0.71 1.19
CA GLY A 40 6.30 0.63 1.13
C GLY A 40 5.93 1.02 -0.29
N ILE A 41 4.73 1.57 -0.49
CA ILE A 41 4.34 2.23 -1.75
C ILE A 41 4.00 3.68 -1.44
N VAL A 42 4.80 4.61 -1.99
CA VAL A 42 4.65 6.05 -1.75
C VAL A 42 4.45 6.82 -3.04
N GLY A 43 3.90 8.02 -2.92
CA GLY A 43 3.68 8.95 -4.03
C GLY A 43 2.60 9.96 -3.70
N GLU A 44 2.45 11.00 -4.52
CA GLU A 44 1.39 12.00 -4.37
C GLU A 44 -0.01 11.38 -4.49
N SER A 45 -1.05 12.11 -4.03
CA SER A 45 -2.45 11.71 -4.26
C SER A 45 -2.70 11.54 -5.76
N GLY A 46 -3.50 10.54 -6.15
CA GLY A 46 -3.76 10.23 -7.56
C GLY A 46 -2.63 9.49 -8.30
N SER A 47 -1.52 9.12 -7.64
CA SER A 47 -0.43 8.37 -8.30
C SER A 47 -0.75 6.90 -8.61
N GLY A 48 -1.91 6.37 -8.18
CA GLY A 48 -2.35 5.00 -8.48
C GLY A 48 -2.13 3.98 -7.36
N LYS A 49 -1.66 4.38 -6.18
CA LYS A 49 -1.32 3.47 -5.06
C LYS A 49 -2.48 2.57 -4.62
N SER A 50 -3.60 3.16 -4.21
CA SER A 50 -4.78 2.41 -3.75
C SER A 50 -5.38 1.56 -4.87
N VAL A 51 -5.39 2.07 -6.11
CA VAL A 51 -5.86 1.31 -7.28
C VAL A 51 -4.97 0.09 -7.54
N THR A 52 -3.64 0.22 -7.37
CA THR A 52 -2.72 -0.91 -7.49
C THR A 52 -3.09 -2.02 -6.50
N ASN A 53 -3.32 -1.68 -5.23
CA ASN A 53 -3.65 -2.68 -4.21
C ASN A 53 -5.04 -3.30 -4.40
N LEU A 54 -6.04 -2.51 -4.79
CA LEU A 54 -7.36 -3.05 -5.15
C LEU A 54 -7.27 -3.98 -6.36
N SER A 55 -6.38 -3.69 -7.31
CA SER A 55 -6.13 -4.56 -8.46
C SER A 55 -5.46 -5.87 -8.05
N VAL A 56 -4.50 -5.83 -7.11
CA VAL A 56 -3.82 -7.04 -6.59
C VAL A 56 -4.83 -8.05 -6.04
N ILE A 57 -5.83 -7.58 -5.31
CA ILE A 57 -6.89 -8.46 -4.78
C ILE A 57 -8.11 -8.54 -5.70
N ASN A 58 -8.02 -8.07 -6.94
CA ASN A 58 -9.09 -8.08 -7.94
C ASN A 58 -10.41 -7.45 -7.44
N MET A 59 -10.32 -6.27 -6.76
CA MET A 59 -11.47 -5.54 -6.19
C MET A 59 -11.78 -4.24 -6.95
N ILE A 60 -11.39 -4.14 -8.21
CA ILE A 60 -11.73 -2.98 -9.05
C ILE A 60 -13.20 -3.05 -9.46
N PRO A 61 -14.01 -1.99 -9.18
CA PRO A 61 -15.39 -1.92 -9.64
C PRO A 61 -15.45 -1.93 -11.18
N SER A 62 -16.22 -2.82 -11.75
CA SER A 62 -16.38 -2.92 -13.20
C SER A 62 -17.87 -2.92 -13.57
N PRO A 63 -18.40 -1.94 -14.33
CA PRO A 63 -17.78 -0.68 -14.75
C PRO A 63 -17.59 0.33 -13.58
N PRO A 64 -16.83 1.43 -13.72
CA PRO A 64 -16.13 1.93 -14.91
C PRO A 64 -14.70 1.39 -15.07
N GLY A 65 -14.15 0.69 -14.06
CA GLY A 65 -12.78 0.18 -14.05
C GLY A 65 -12.64 -1.18 -14.74
N ARG A 66 -11.44 -1.43 -15.25
CA ARG A 66 -11.06 -2.76 -15.76
C ARG A 66 -9.58 -3.01 -15.55
N ILE A 67 -9.22 -4.24 -15.26
CA ILE A 67 -7.83 -4.68 -15.32
C ILE A 67 -7.53 -4.96 -16.80
N ALA A 68 -6.70 -4.09 -17.39
CA ALA A 68 -6.43 -4.08 -18.83
C ALA A 68 -5.27 -5.02 -19.22
N GLY A 69 -4.47 -5.48 -18.25
CA GLY A 69 -3.34 -6.37 -18.51
C GLY A 69 -2.52 -6.65 -17.26
N GLY A 70 -1.52 -7.51 -17.44
CA GLY A 70 -0.59 -7.93 -16.39
C GLY A 70 -0.99 -9.23 -15.70
N GLN A 71 -0.24 -9.57 -14.66
CA GLN A 71 -0.45 -10.77 -13.83
C GLN A 71 -0.23 -10.43 -12.36
N VAL A 72 -0.98 -11.10 -11.49
CA VAL A 72 -0.79 -11.05 -10.03
C VAL A 72 -0.67 -12.48 -9.54
N LEU A 73 0.56 -12.94 -9.32
CA LEU A 73 0.84 -14.29 -8.87
C LEU A 73 0.98 -14.29 -7.35
N PHE A 74 0.05 -14.94 -6.67
CA PHE A 74 0.13 -15.26 -5.26
C PHE A 74 0.56 -16.74 -5.16
N HIS A 75 1.77 -16.96 -4.69
CA HIS A 75 2.51 -18.20 -4.94
C HIS A 75 2.50 -18.49 -6.45
N ASP A 76 1.92 -19.61 -6.87
CA ASP A 76 1.87 -20.01 -8.29
C ASP A 76 0.52 -19.70 -8.96
N LYS A 77 -0.43 -19.02 -8.25
CA LYS A 77 -1.78 -18.75 -8.74
C LYS A 77 -1.94 -17.32 -9.22
N ASP A 78 -2.38 -17.12 -10.45
CA ASP A 78 -2.73 -15.79 -10.99
C ASP A 78 -4.11 -15.35 -10.48
N LEU A 79 -4.12 -14.43 -9.49
CA LEU A 79 -5.33 -13.92 -8.85
C LEU A 79 -6.30 -13.22 -9.83
N LEU A 80 -5.82 -12.78 -10.99
CA LEU A 80 -6.65 -12.14 -12.00
C LEU A 80 -7.42 -13.14 -12.86
N LYS A 81 -7.04 -14.43 -12.83
CA LYS A 81 -7.62 -15.49 -13.68
C LYS A 81 -8.40 -16.54 -12.91
N ILE A 82 -8.26 -16.60 -11.58
CA ILE A 82 -9.03 -17.54 -10.77
C ILE A 82 -10.51 -17.17 -10.69
N PRO A 83 -11.42 -18.15 -10.52
CA PRO A 83 -12.85 -17.90 -10.33
C PRO A 83 -13.13 -17.02 -9.09
N LEU A 84 -14.22 -16.24 -9.13
CA LEU A 84 -14.63 -15.42 -7.99
C LEU A 84 -14.83 -16.23 -6.71
N SER A 85 -15.33 -17.46 -6.80
CA SER A 85 -15.48 -18.37 -5.66
C SER A 85 -14.12 -18.64 -4.97
N GLU A 86 -13.04 -18.82 -5.74
CA GLU A 86 -11.71 -19.09 -5.18
C GLU A 86 -11.11 -17.81 -4.57
N ILE A 87 -11.27 -16.64 -5.21
CA ILE A 87 -10.71 -15.38 -4.69
C ILE A 87 -11.39 -14.96 -3.38
N HIS A 88 -12.67 -15.32 -3.16
CA HIS A 88 -13.35 -15.09 -1.88
C HIS A 88 -12.71 -15.85 -0.72
N HIS A 89 -12.13 -17.04 -0.97
CA HIS A 89 -11.37 -17.79 0.04
C HIS A 89 -9.98 -17.20 0.32
N ILE A 90 -9.44 -16.40 -0.59
CA ILE A 90 -8.14 -15.73 -0.43
C ILE A 90 -8.30 -14.40 0.32
N ARG A 91 -9.32 -13.59 -0.06
CA ARG A 91 -9.60 -12.30 0.58
C ARG A 91 -10.05 -12.49 2.03
N GLY A 92 -9.45 -11.74 2.95
CA GLY A 92 -9.71 -11.82 4.39
C GLY A 92 -9.10 -13.03 5.10
N ASN A 93 -8.66 -14.05 4.36
CA ASN A 93 -8.00 -15.24 4.89
C ASN A 93 -6.48 -15.21 4.63
N LYS A 94 -6.07 -15.28 3.36
CA LYS A 94 -4.65 -15.31 2.95
C LYS A 94 -4.09 -13.91 2.70
N ILE A 95 -4.90 -13.06 2.09
CA ILE A 95 -4.58 -11.65 1.85
C ILE A 95 -5.68 -10.83 2.52
N SER A 96 -5.31 -10.06 3.53
CA SER A 96 -6.20 -9.14 4.24
C SER A 96 -5.89 -7.70 3.90
N MET A 97 -6.88 -6.81 4.05
CA MET A 97 -6.71 -5.39 3.73
C MET A 97 -7.30 -4.50 4.83
N ILE A 98 -6.54 -3.47 5.20
CA ILE A 98 -7.01 -2.32 5.97
C ILE A 98 -7.23 -1.19 4.97
N PHE A 99 -8.50 -0.73 4.88
CA PHE A 99 -8.88 0.38 4.00
C PHE A 99 -8.57 1.73 4.64
N GLN A 100 -8.46 2.75 3.81
CA GLN A 100 -8.03 4.11 4.17
C GLN A 100 -8.87 4.77 5.28
N ASP A 101 -10.18 4.51 5.33
CA ASP A 101 -11.08 5.13 6.31
C ASP A 101 -11.61 4.11 7.33
N PRO A 102 -11.16 4.18 8.60
CA PRO A 102 -11.66 3.32 9.66
C PRO A 102 -13.13 3.59 10.02
N MET A 103 -13.65 4.77 9.69
CA MET A 103 -15.04 5.15 10.01
C MET A 103 -16.05 4.43 9.13
N THR A 104 -15.68 4.13 7.88
CA THR A 104 -16.54 3.46 6.91
C THR A 104 -16.30 1.95 6.85
N SER A 105 -15.16 1.47 7.37
CA SER A 105 -14.78 0.06 7.31
C SER A 105 -15.49 -0.81 8.34
N LEU A 106 -15.83 -0.27 9.52
CA LEU A 106 -16.61 -0.96 10.54
C LEU A 106 -18.08 -0.63 10.37
N ASN A 107 -18.95 -1.65 10.28
CA ASN A 107 -20.39 -1.45 10.24
C ASN A 107 -20.89 -0.85 11.57
N PRO A 108 -21.39 0.41 11.60
CA PRO A 108 -21.78 1.08 12.85
C PRO A 108 -22.97 0.45 13.56
N PHE A 109 -23.78 -0.35 12.85
CA PHE A 109 -24.99 -1.01 13.36
C PHE A 109 -24.73 -2.41 13.93
N LEU A 110 -23.51 -2.95 13.75
CA LEU A 110 -23.12 -4.26 14.26
C LEU A 110 -22.11 -4.12 15.40
N ARG A 111 -22.24 -5.02 16.39
CA ARG A 111 -21.22 -5.11 17.46
C ARG A 111 -19.88 -5.57 16.89
N ILE A 112 -18.80 -5.21 17.55
CA ILE A 112 -17.45 -5.67 17.17
C ILE A 112 -17.39 -7.22 17.20
N SER A 113 -18.00 -7.86 18.22
CA SER A 113 -18.09 -9.33 18.30
C SER A 113 -18.71 -9.94 17.05
N THR A 114 -19.80 -9.39 16.57
CA THR A 114 -20.50 -9.93 15.38
C THR A 114 -19.58 -9.90 14.16
N GLN A 115 -18.94 -8.75 13.91
CA GLN A 115 -18.08 -8.55 12.74
C GLN A 115 -16.82 -9.43 12.78
N MET A 116 -16.15 -9.54 13.94
CA MET A 116 -14.96 -10.36 14.08
C MET A 116 -15.26 -11.86 14.05
N ILE A 117 -16.31 -12.29 14.76
CA ILE A 117 -16.68 -13.71 14.82
C ILE A 117 -17.10 -14.22 13.45
N GLU A 118 -17.89 -13.44 12.69
CA GLU A 118 -18.29 -13.81 11.34
C GLU A 118 -17.09 -14.09 10.44
N THR A 119 -16.09 -13.21 10.44
CA THR A 119 -14.87 -13.36 9.67
C THR A 119 -14.08 -14.63 10.07
N ILE A 120 -13.93 -14.86 11.38
CA ILE A 120 -13.17 -16.00 11.89
C ILE A 120 -13.89 -17.32 11.59
N VAL A 121 -15.21 -17.39 11.80
CA VAL A 121 -16.02 -18.58 11.48
C VAL A 121 -15.97 -18.90 10.00
N LEU A 122 -16.15 -17.88 9.16
CA LEU A 122 -16.14 -18.05 7.69
C LEU A 122 -14.81 -18.61 7.17
N HIS A 123 -13.68 -18.09 7.67
CA HIS A 123 -12.36 -18.38 7.10
C HIS A 123 -11.59 -19.48 7.82
N GLN A 124 -11.90 -19.74 9.10
CA GLN A 124 -11.17 -20.74 9.90
C GLN A 124 -12.03 -21.94 10.31
N GLY A 125 -13.34 -21.91 10.03
CA GLY A 125 -14.24 -23.01 10.37
C GLY A 125 -14.40 -23.26 11.88
N LEU A 126 -14.01 -22.29 12.73
CA LEU A 126 -14.18 -22.38 14.17
C LEU A 126 -15.65 -22.23 14.56
N ASP A 127 -16.05 -22.86 15.64
CA ASP A 127 -17.36 -22.57 16.24
C ASP A 127 -17.40 -21.15 16.83
N LYS A 128 -18.62 -20.64 17.09
CA LYS A 128 -18.80 -19.25 17.57
C LYS A 128 -18.09 -18.95 18.88
N LYS A 129 -17.96 -19.95 19.78
CA LYS A 129 -17.32 -19.80 21.09
C LYS A 129 -15.81 -19.64 20.91
N ALA A 130 -15.17 -20.56 20.20
CA ALA A 130 -13.74 -20.50 19.90
C ALA A 130 -13.40 -19.23 19.06
N ALA A 131 -14.25 -18.86 18.11
CA ALA A 131 -14.09 -17.62 17.34
C ALA A 131 -14.16 -16.36 18.24
N LYS A 132 -15.06 -16.33 19.24
CA LYS A 132 -15.13 -15.22 20.21
C LYS A 132 -13.87 -15.16 21.08
N GLU A 133 -13.38 -16.29 21.57
CA GLU A 133 -12.14 -16.35 22.35
C GLU A 133 -10.95 -15.83 21.54
N LYS A 134 -10.82 -16.26 20.30
CA LYS A 134 -9.78 -15.76 19.39
C LYS A 134 -9.92 -14.26 19.09
N ALA A 135 -11.13 -13.77 18.87
CA ALA A 135 -11.39 -12.34 18.66
C ALA A 135 -10.95 -11.50 19.88
N ILE A 136 -11.25 -11.97 21.11
CA ILE A 136 -10.80 -11.33 22.35
C ILE A 136 -9.26 -11.31 22.44
N GLU A 137 -8.61 -12.43 22.12
CA GLU A 137 -7.15 -12.51 22.08
C GLU A 137 -6.56 -11.48 21.12
N MET A 138 -7.09 -11.38 19.91
CA MET A 138 -6.61 -10.43 18.91
C MET A 138 -6.83 -8.97 19.33
N LEU A 139 -7.96 -8.65 19.97
CA LEU A 139 -8.21 -7.32 20.52
C LEU A 139 -7.23 -6.98 21.65
N LYS A 140 -6.89 -7.97 22.50
CA LYS A 140 -5.88 -7.82 23.56
C LYS A 140 -4.50 -7.53 22.98
N LEU A 141 -4.09 -8.28 21.95
CA LEU A 141 -2.83 -8.09 21.24
C LEU A 141 -2.75 -6.73 20.54
N ALA A 142 -3.88 -6.21 20.02
CA ALA A 142 -3.97 -4.87 19.47
C ALA A 142 -4.05 -3.76 20.54
N GLY A 143 -3.95 -4.09 21.83
CA GLY A 143 -3.94 -3.12 22.92
C GLY A 143 -5.29 -2.49 23.23
N ILE A 144 -6.40 -3.19 22.98
CA ILE A 144 -7.74 -2.78 23.42
C ILE A 144 -7.87 -3.09 24.92
N PRO A 145 -8.15 -2.08 25.79
CA PRO A 145 -8.33 -2.31 27.22
C PRO A 145 -9.63 -3.05 27.51
N ALA A 146 -9.61 -4.02 28.44
CA ALA A 146 -10.78 -4.84 28.84
C ALA A 146 -11.53 -5.45 27.63
N PRO A 147 -10.82 -6.20 26.74
CA PRO A 147 -11.39 -6.65 25.46
C PRO A 147 -12.61 -7.57 25.64
N GLU A 148 -12.68 -8.33 26.76
CA GLU A 148 -13.80 -9.22 27.10
C GLU A 148 -15.12 -8.46 27.24
N LYS A 149 -15.07 -7.22 27.75
CA LYS A 149 -16.25 -6.36 27.91
C LYS A 149 -16.52 -5.54 26.65
N ARG A 150 -15.45 -5.05 26.00
CA ARG A 150 -15.57 -4.15 24.86
C ARG A 150 -15.93 -4.84 23.57
N ILE A 151 -15.66 -6.12 23.42
CA ILE A 151 -15.98 -6.86 22.20
C ILE A 151 -17.46 -6.81 21.84
N ASP A 152 -18.35 -6.71 22.84
CA ASP A 152 -19.81 -6.63 22.63
C ASP A 152 -20.33 -5.19 22.47
N GLN A 153 -19.44 -4.20 22.42
CA GLN A 153 -19.76 -2.79 22.12
C GLN A 153 -19.86 -2.54 20.61
N TYR A 154 -20.45 -1.37 20.27
CA TYR A 154 -20.57 -0.89 18.89
C TYR A 154 -19.40 0.02 18.52
N PRO A 155 -19.06 0.16 17.22
CA PRO A 155 -17.94 1.03 16.78
C PRO A 155 -18.01 2.46 17.28
N HIS A 156 -19.19 3.07 17.40
CA HIS A 156 -19.34 4.45 17.88
C HIS A 156 -18.94 4.65 19.35
N GLN A 157 -18.82 3.57 20.13
CA GLN A 157 -18.37 3.60 21.53
C GLN A 157 -16.83 3.56 21.68
N PHE A 158 -16.10 3.50 20.55
CA PHE A 158 -14.65 3.50 20.49
C PHE A 158 -14.10 4.83 19.97
N SER A 159 -12.96 5.29 20.50
CA SER A 159 -12.23 6.41 19.90
C SER A 159 -11.68 6.04 18.51
N GLY A 160 -11.24 7.03 17.71
CA GLY A 160 -10.65 6.80 16.39
C GLY A 160 -9.48 5.80 16.43
N GLY A 161 -8.52 6.02 17.31
CA GLY A 161 -7.39 5.10 17.49
C GLY A 161 -7.79 3.71 17.97
N MET A 162 -8.84 3.59 18.80
CA MET A 162 -9.36 2.28 19.20
C MET A 162 -10.05 1.56 18.02
N ARG A 163 -10.81 2.26 17.19
CA ARG A 163 -11.39 1.66 15.97
C ARG A 163 -10.31 1.15 15.04
N GLN A 164 -9.22 1.91 14.87
CA GLN A 164 -8.07 1.47 14.08
C GLN A 164 -7.43 0.20 14.64
N ARG A 165 -7.24 0.11 15.96
CA ARG A 165 -6.75 -1.12 16.63
C ARG A 165 -7.69 -2.31 16.41
N VAL A 166 -9.01 -2.10 16.46
CA VAL A 166 -10.01 -3.13 16.14
C VAL A 166 -9.88 -3.61 14.69
N MET A 167 -9.70 -2.69 13.74
CA MET A 167 -9.50 -3.05 12.33
C MET A 167 -8.23 -3.87 12.12
N ILE A 168 -7.12 -3.49 12.76
CA ILE A 168 -5.88 -4.27 12.71
C ILE A 168 -6.10 -5.66 13.30
N ALA A 169 -6.74 -5.75 14.47
CA ALA A 169 -7.07 -7.03 15.11
C ALA A 169 -7.94 -7.91 14.20
N MET A 170 -8.95 -7.33 13.57
CA MET A 170 -9.85 -8.02 12.63
C MET A 170 -9.09 -8.50 11.39
N SER A 171 -8.30 -7.63 10.76
CA SER A 171 -7.54 -7.96 9.55
C SER A 171 -6.51 -9.06 9.78
N LEU A 172 -5.95 -9.15 10.97
CA LEU A 172 -4.95 -10.16 11.34
C LEU A 172 -5.56 -11.41 12.02
N SER A 173 -6.87 -11.43 12.31
CA SER A 173 -7.51 -12.51 13.06
C SER A 173 -7.47 -13.87 12.37
N CYS A 174 -7.37 -13.90 11.05
CA CYS A 174 -7.25 -15.11 10.25
C CYS A 174 -5.80 -15.52 9.97
N ASN A 175 -4.80 -14.87 10.58
CA ASN A 175 -3.37 -15.08 10.33
C ASN A 175 -3.02 -15.02 8.85
N PRO A 176 -3.29 -13.90 8.16
CA PRO A 176 -3.04 -13.78 6.74
C PRO A 176 -1.53 -13.83 6.43
N GLU A 177 -1.20 -14.29 5.23
CA GLU A 177 0.17 -14.29 4.72
C GLU A 177 0.59 -12.89 4.26
N ILE A 178 -0.39 -12.08 3.79
CA ILE A 178 -0.18 -10.70 3.35
C ILE A 178 -1.21 -9.78 4.01
N LEU A 179 -0.76 -8.67 4.57
CA LEU A 179 -1.57 -7.54 4.99
C LEU A 179 -1.33 -6.35 4.07
N ILE A 180 -2.37 -5.89 3.39
CA ILE A 180 -2.36 -4.64 2.63
C ILE A 180 -2.91 -3.55 3.56
N ALA A 181 -2.13 -2.53 3.83
CA ALA A 181 -2.53 -1.40 4.68
C ALA A 181 -2.52 -0.11 3.84
N ASP A 182 -3.71 0.36 3.46
CA ASP A 182 -3.89 1.57 2.66
C ASP A 182 -4.12 2.77 3.57
N GLU A 183 -3.09 3.59 3.73
CA GLU A 183 -3.06 4.78 4.59
C GLU A 183 -3.62 4.53 6.01
N PRO A 184 -3.14 3.51 6.74
CA PRO A 184 -3.81 3.01 7.95
C PRO A 184 -3.84 4.02 9.11
N THR A 185 -3.23 5.19 8.96
CA THR A 185 -3.10 6.17 10.05
C THR A 185 -3.42 7.60 9.62
N SER A 186 -3.91 7.84 8.40
CA SER A 186 -4.09 9.18 7.83
C SER A 186 -5.08 10.07 8.59
N ALA A 187 -6.03 9.49 9.33
CA ALA A 187 -7.05 10.21 10.10
C ALA A 187 -6.71 10.37 11.60
N LEU A 188 -5.46 10.07 12.00
CA LEU A 188 -5.03 10.06 13.40
C LEU A 188 -3.97 11.12 13.66
N ASP A 189 -3.91 11.60 14.93
CA ASP A 189 -2.82 12.44 15.36
C ASP A 189 -1.48 11.70 15.37
N VAL A 190 -0.37 12.45 15.30
CA VAL A 190 0.99 11.91 15.12
C VAL A 190 1.37 10.90 16.21
N THR A 191 0.95 11.15 17.45
CA THR A 191 1.28 10.27 18.59
C THR A 191 0.55 8.93 18.49
N ILE A 192 -0.74 8.95 18.17
CA ILE A 192 -1.54 7.74 17.97
C ILE A 192 -1.07 7.00 16.71
N GLN A 193 -0.71 7.72 15.64
CA GLN A 193 -0.14 7.15 14.43
C GLN A 193 1.09 6.27 14.74
N ALA A 194 2.05 6.79 15.50
CA ALA A 194 3.24 6.04 15.88
C ALA A 194 2.91 4.75 16.66
N GLN A 195 1.98 4.85 17.63
CA GLN A 195 1.52 3.69 18.41
C GLN A 195 0.84 2.62 17.52
N ILE A 196 0.01 3.03 16.58
CA ILE A 196 -0.69 2.12 15.65
C ILE A 196 0.30 1.39 14.75
N LEU A 197 1.28 2.09 14.21
CA LEU A 197 2.32 1.50 13.36
C LEU A 197 3.18 0.50 14.13
N GLU A 198 3.53 0.80 15.39
CA GLU A 198 4.29 -0.13 16.24
C GLU A 198 3.49 -1.40 16.54
N ILE A 199 2.20 -1.28 16.91
CA ILE A 199 1.32 -2.44 17.11
C ILE A 199 1.22 -3.27 15.83
N MET A 200 1.04 -2.63 14.68
CA MET A 200 0.97 -3.33 13.40
C MET A 200 2.26 -4.09 13.12
N LYS A 201 3.42 -3.46 13.32
CA LYS A 201 4.76 -4.06 13.15
C LYS A 201 4.98 -5.24 14.07
N GLU A 202 4.65 -5.12 15.37
CA GLU A 202 4.78 -6.21 16.34
C GLU A 202 3.90 -7.40 15.98
N LEU A 203 2.62 -7.15 15.63
CA LEU A 203 1.67 -8.21 15.29
C LEU A 203 2.05 -8.92 13.99
N THR A 204 2.40 -8.18 12.92
CA THR A 204 2.78 -8.78 11.64
C THR A 204 4.07 -9.58 11.76
N LYS A 205 5.07 -9.09 12.53
CA LYS A 205 6.29 -9.83 12.84
C LYS A 205 6.01 -11.11 13.61
N ARG A 206 5.14 -11.06 14.62
CA ARG A 206 4.74 -12.24 15.43
C ARG A 206 4.04 -13.30 14.60
N LEU A 207 3.21 -12.89 13.63
CA LEU A 207 2.45 -13.79 12.77
C LEU A 207 3.22 -14.22 11.51
N GLY A 208 4.37 -13.61 11.22
CA GLY A 208 5.12 -13.85 9.97
C GLY A 208 4.41 -13.29 8.73
N THR A 209 3.50 -12.33 8.89
CA THR A 209 2.72 -11.69 7.84
C THR A 209 3.59 -10.69 7.08
N ALA A 210 3.63 -10.78 5.75
CA ALA A 210 4.22 -9.73 4.91
C ALA A 210 3.26 -8.53 4.79
N VAL A 211 3.80 -7.33 4.60
CA VAL A 211 3.00 -6.09 4.59
C VAL A 211 3.22 -5.32 3.30
N ILE A 212 2.14 -4.85 2.67
CA ILE A 212 2.19 -3.77 1.68
C ILE A 212 1.62 -2.53 2.35
N LEU A 213 2.48 -1.56 2.65
CA LEU A 213 2.10 -0.31 3.32
C LEU A 213 2.02 0.83 2.32
N ILE A 214 0.81 1.33 2.08
CA ILE A 214 0.61 2.59 1.36
C ILE A 214 0.60 3.75 2.35
N THR A 215 1.39 4.75 2.07
CA THR A 215 1.37 6.01 2.83
C THR A 215 1.94 7.16 1.98
N HIS A 216 1.53 8.37 2.30
CA HIS A 216 2.18 9.58 1.79
C HIS A 216 3.29 10.09 2.72
N SER A 217 3.45 9.48 3.90
CA SER A 217 4.46 9.88 4.89
C SER A 217 5.77 9.10 4.68
N LEU A 218 6.77 9.76 4.12
CA LEU A 218 8.11 9.19 3.97
C LEU A 218 8.79 8.88 5.31
N GLY A 219 8.49 9.63 6.37
CA GLY A 219 9.01 9.36 7.71
C GLY A 219 8.53 8.01 8.26
N VAL A 220 7.28 7.64 7.98
CA VAL A 220 6.73 6.32 8.34
C VAL A 220 7.47 5.22 7.60
N VAL A 221 7.69 5.39 6.29
CA VAL A 221 8.37 4.40 5.43
C VAL A 221 9.79 4.16 5.90
N ALA A 222 10.57 5.23 6.18
CA ALA A 222 11.95 5.12 6.63
C ALA A 222 12.13 4.27 7.89
N GLY A 223 11.12 4.29 8.79
CA GLY A 223 11.18 3.51 10.05
C GLY A 223 10.52 2.14 10.02
N THR A 224 9.83 1.79 8.90
CA THR A 224 8.92 0.63 8.89
C THR A 224 9.15 -0.32 7.71
N CYS A 225 9.55 0.19 6.55
CA CYS A 225 9.60 -0.60 5.31
C CYS A 225 11.01 -1.09 4.98
N ASP A 226 11.12 -2.34 4.53
CA ASP A 226 12.37 -2.93 4.05
C ASP A 226 12.66 -2.47 2.61
N THR A 227 11.63 -2.48 1.77
CA THR A 227 11.71 -2.09 0.35
C THR A 227 10.71 -0.96 0.07
N LEU A 228 11.06 -0.07 -0.83
CA LEU A 228 10.26 1.07 -1.23
C LEU A 228 9.98 1.06 -2.73
N CYS A 229 8.71 1.28 -3.10
CA CYS A 229 8.26 1.62 -4.44
C CYS A 229 7.75 3.07 -4.46
N VAL A 230 8.34 3.91 -5.28
CA VAL A 230 7.89 5.29 -5.50
C VAL A 230 7.03 5.33 -6.75
N MET A 231 5.76 5.72 -6.60
CA MET A 231 4.78 5.77 -7.70
C MET A 231 4.51 7.21 -8.13
N TYR A 232 4.44 7.41 -9.45
CA TYR A 232 4.03 8.67 -10.06
C TYR A 232 3.18 8.41 -11.30
N ALA A 233 1.99 9.01 -11.38
CA ALA A 233 1.08 8.91 -12.53
C ALA A 233 0.88 7.47 -13.04
N GLY A 234 0.54 6.54 -12.13
CA GLY A 234 0.24 5.14 -12.44
C GLY A 234 1.44 4.22 -12.65
N ARG A 235 2.67 4.72 -12.53
CA ARG A 235 3.90 3.93 -12.79
C ARG A 235 4.86 3.96 -11.59
N ILE A 236 5.64 2.90 -11.40
CA ILE A 236 6.77 2.90 -10.46
C ILE A 236 7.95 3.60 -11.13
N VAL A 237 8.39 4.72 -10.56
CA VAL A 237 9.50 5.52 -11.08
C VAL A 237 10.83 5.16 -10.44
N GLU A 238 10.81 4.66 -9.19
CA GLU A 238 11.99 4.15 -8.49
C GLU A 238 11.58 3.04 -7.52
N ARG A 239 12.41 1.98 -7.38
CA ARG A 239 12.20 0.87 -6.44
C ARG A 239 13.56 0.40 -5.92
N GLY A 240 13.61 -0.02 -4.65
CA GLY A 240 14.81 -0.64 -4.06
C GLY A 240 14.74 -0.71 -2.54
N PRO A 241 15.83 -1.13 -1.87
CA PRO A 241 15.94 -1.09 -0.43
C PRO A 241 15.70 0.31 0.11
N THR A 242 14.95 0.42 1.18
CA THR A 242 14.48 1.72 1.71
C THR A 242 15.64 2.63 2.10
N ASP A 243 16.61 2.10 2.84
CA ASP A 243 17.82 2.83 3.27
C ASP A 243 18.63 3.38 2.10
N VAL A 244 18.75 2.59 1.03
CA VAL A 244 19.50 2.98 -0.18
C VAL A 244 18.79 4.09 -0.95
N ILE A 245 17.44 4.01 -1.09
CA ILE A 245 16.65 5.07 -1.73
C ILE A 245 16.71 6.38 -0.92
N PHE A 246 16.64 6.31 0.41
CA PHE A 246 16.71 7.50 1.26
C PHE A 246 18.09 8.15 1.27
N SER A 247 19.17 7.36 1.22
CA SER A 247 20.54 7.89 1.21
C SER A 247 20.93 8.49 -0.13
N GLU A 248 20.53 7.86 -1.24
CA GLU A 248 20.97 8.26 -2.59
C GLU A 248 19.85 8.06 -3.64
N PRO A 249 18.73 8.83 -3.57
CA PRO A 249 17.65 8.70 -4.53
C PRO A 249 18.12 9.01 -5.96
N LYS A 250 17.63 8.25 -6.94
CA LYS A 250 18.01 8.41 -8.36
C LYS A 250 17.00 9.23 -9.16
N HIS A 251 15.71 8.92 -9.02
CA HIS A 251 14.70 9.62 -9.80
C HIS A 251 14.49 11.05 -9.27
N PRO A 252 14.44 12.10 -10.13
CA PRO A 252 14.25 13.49 -9.69
C PRO A 252 12.98 13.71 -8.85
N TYR A 253 11.91 12.97 -9.10
CA TYR A 253 10.70 13.00 -8.28
C TYR A 253 10.96 12.47 -6.86
N THR A 254 11.68 11.35 -6.71
CA THR A 254 12.06 10.79 -5.41
C THR A 254 12.94 11.76 -4.62
N ILE A 255 13.90 12.40 -5.31
CA ILE A 255 14.74 13.46 -4.72
C ILE A 255 13.86 14.60 -4.19
N GLY A 256 12.88 15.05 -4.98
CA GLY A 256 11.95 16.09 -4.59
C GLY A 256 11.09 15.70 -3.39
N LEU A 257 10.55 14.48 -3.38
CA LEU A 257 9.77 13.96 -2.26
C LEU A 257 10.57 13.90 -0.95
N ILE A 258 11.80 13.38 -0.98
CA ILE A 258 12.66 13.29 0.20
C ILE A 258 13.05 14.69 0.71
N ARG A 259 13.33 15.64 -0.19
CA ARG A 259 13.63 17.03 0.18
C ARG A 259 12.43 17.78 0.77
N SER A 260 11.22 17.37 0.47
CA SER A 260 10.00 18.00 1.02
C SER A 260 9.69 17.57 2.46
N VAL A 261 10.36 16.53 2.98
CA VAL A 261 10.20 16.10 4.38
C VAL A 261 10.96 17.04 5.31
N PRO A 262 10.30 17.63 6.33
CA PRO A 262 10.98 18.43 7.34
C PRO A 262 12.05 17.60 8.08
N ARG A 263 13.26 18.12 8.18
CA ARG A 263 14.33 17.52 8.96
C ARG A 263 14.30 18.06 10.38
N LEU A 264 14.16 17.19 11.37
CA LEU A 264 14.15 17.56 12.79
C LEU A 264 15.54 17.95 13.34
N ASP A 265 16.62 17.56 12.61
CA ASP A 265 18.01 17.77 12.98
C ASP A 265 18.60 19.14 12.51
N LYS A 266 17.82 19.90 11.75
CA LYS A 266 18.23 21.25 11.30
C LYS A 266 17.26 22.29 11.84
N GLU A 267 17.81 23.38 12.41
CA GLU A 267 17.01 24.58 12.67
C GLU A 267 16.36 25.03 11.36
N ASN A 268 15.04 24.96 11.30
CA ASN A 268 14.23 25.30 10.12
C ASN A 268 14.24 26.82 9.89
N THR A 269 15.35 27.38 9.41
CA THR A 269 15.43 28.77 8.94
C THR A 269 15.13 28.91 7.44
N GLU A 270 15.12 27.79 6.69
CA GLU A 270 14.85 27.78 5.25
C GLU A 270 13.43 27.31 4.93
N ARG A 271 12.84 27.93 3.89
CA ARG A 271 11.54 27.53 3.37
C ARG A 271 11.58 26.07 2.92
N LEU A 272 10.62 25.25 3.38
CA LEU A 272 10.52 23.85 2.96
C LEU A 272 10.49 23.72 1.42
N TYR A 273 11.28 22.80 0.89
CA TYR A 273 11.27 22.49 -0.53
C TYR A 273 9.91 21.91 -0.92
N SER A 274 9.32 22.40 -2.00
CA SER A 274 8.12 21.81 -2.60
C SER A 274 8.36 21.56 -4.09
N ILE A 275 7.89 20.40 -4.56
CA ILE A 275 7.94 20.08 -5.99
C ILE A 275 7.02 21.04 -6.73
N GLN A 276 7.57 21.85 -7.64
CA GLN A 276 6.83 22.86 -8.39
C GLN A 276 5.80 22.24 -9.35
N GLY A 277 4.69 22.94 -9.58
CA GLY A 277 3.64 22.54 -10.50
C GLY A 277 2.67 21.48 -9.93
N GLN A 278 1.69 21.11 -10.72
CA GLN A 278 0.64 20.14 -10.38
C GLN A 278 0.98 18.75 -10.95
N PRO A 279 0.54 17.65 -10.30
CA PRO A 279 0.56 16.33 -10.91
C PRO A 279 -0.18 16.35 -12.27
N PRO A 280 0.27 15.53 -13.26
CA PRO A 280 -0.37 15.52 -14.55
C PRO A 280 -1.79 14.97 -14.46
N ASN A 281 -2.66 15.43 -15.36
CA ASN A 281 -3.90 14.72 -15.61
C ASN A 281 -3.57 13.34 -16.20
N VAL A 282 -4.11 12.29 -15.58
CA VAL A 282 -3.85 10.89 -16.00
C VAL A 282 -4.83 10.40 -17.08
N ILE A 283 -5.71 11.28 -17.57
CA ILE A 283 -6.59 11.00 -18.72
C ILE A 283 -5.73 11.03 -19.98
N ASP A 284 -5.80 9.97 -20.77
CA ASP A 284 -5.09 9.81 -22.05
C ASP A 284 -3.61 10.22 -22.00
N LEU A 285 -2.95 9.90 -20.88
CA LEU A 285 -1.56 10.28 -20.66
C LEU A 285 -0.67 9.72 -21.80
N PRO A 286 0.15 10.55 -22.46
CA PRO A 286 1.03 10.09 -23.53
C PRO A 286 2.12 9.15 -22.99
N ASP A 287 2.67 8.29 -23.86
CA ASP A 287 3.75 7.38 -23.48
C ASP A 287 5.12 8.10 -23.44
N CYS A 288 5.21 9.06 -22.54
CA CYS A 288 6.43 9.84 -22.25
C CYS A 288 6.66 9.89 -20.73
N CYS A 289 7.73 10.53 -20.28
CA CYS A 289 7.96 10.71 -18.84
C CYS A 289 6.92 11.67 -18.25
N PRO A 290 5.96 11.23 -17.41
CA PRO A 290 4.90 12.11 -16.92
C PRO A 290 5.40 13.18 -15.94
N PHE A 291 6.62 13.01 -15.40
CA PHE A 291 7.23 13.98 -14.51
C PHE A 291 7.97 15.10 -15.26
N TYR A 292 8.19 15.00 -16.59
CA TYR A 292 9.01 15.96 -17.35
C TYR A 292 8.59 17.43 -17.15
N PRO A 293 7.31 17.81 -17.02
CA PRO A 293 6.92 19.22 -16.87
C PRO A 293 7.34 19.82 -15.52
N ARG A 294 7.59 18.98 -14.52
CA ARG A 294 8.00 19.36 -13.16
C ARG A 294 9.48 19.06 -12.87
N CYS A 295 10.19 18.44 -13.84
CA CYS A 295 11.54 17.95 -13.66
C CYS A 295 12.56 19.03 -13.98
N GLU A 296 13.36 19.46 -13.00
CA GLU A 296 14.47 20.40 -13.19
C GLU A 296 15.59 19.87 -14.11
N LYS A 297 15.64 18.53 -14.31
CA LYS A 297 16.60 17.84 -15.16
C LYS A 297 15.97 17.28 -16.44
N ALA A 298 14.84 17.84 -16.88
CA ALA A 298 14.15 17.39 -18.07
C ALA A 298 15.01 17.54 -19.33
N MET A 299 14.95 16.52 -20.19
CA MET A 299 15.62 16.48 -21.49
C MET A 299 14.57 16.32 -22.60
N ASP A 300 14.92 16.64 -23.85
CA ASP A 300 13.98 16.54 -24.98
C ASP A 300 13.41 15.14 -25.18
N ILE A 301 14.19 14.09 -24.90
CA ILE A 301 13.74 12.71 -24.96
C ILE A 301 12.64 12.39 -23.94
N CYS A 302 12.62 13.07 -22.78
CA CYS A 302 11.59 12.87 -21.76
C CYS A 302 10.20 13.21 -22.26
N ARG A 303 10.07 14.09 -23.26
CA ARG A 303 8.80 14.46 -23.89
C ARG A 303 8.32 13.47 -24.96
N LYS A 304 9.21 12.60 -25.44
CA LYS A 304 8.96 11.75 -26.62
C LYS A 304 8.69 10.30 -26.25
N LYS A 305 9.35 9.78 -25.21
CA LYS A 305 9.31 8.35 -24.86
C LYS A 305 9.43 8.16 -23.34
N TYR A 306 8.75 7.15 -22.80
CA TYR A 306 8.94 6.74 -21.42
C TYR A 306 10.25 5.94 -21.28
N PRO A 307 11.08 6.20 -20.26
CA PRO A 307 12.33 5.46 -20.05
C PRO A 307 12.06 4.05 -19.52
N ALA A 308 12.79 3.06 -20.03
CA ALA A 308 12.86 1.75 -19.41
C ALA A 308 13.51 1.84 -18.02
N ALA A 309 13.16 0.90 -17.13
CA ALA A 309 13.75 0.83 -15.80
C ALA A 309 15.22 0.38 -15.90
N THR A 310 16.15 1.23 -15.49
CA THR A 310 17.57 0.90 -15.31
C THR A 310 17.74 0.22 -13.97
N LYS A 311 18.39 -0.95 -13.95
CA LYS A 311 18.76 -1.68 -12.73
C LYS A 311 20.15 -1.26 -12.28
N PHE A 312 20.36 -1.14 -10.97
CA PHE A 312 21.64 -0.80 -10.34
C PHE A 312 22.15 -2.00 -9.52
N GLU A 313 23.47 -2.05 -9.30
CA GLU A 313 24.14 -3.15 -8.55
C GLU A 313 23.67 -3.26 -7.09
N ASP A 314 23.19 -2.17 -6.51
CA ASP A 314 22.67 -2.08 -5.14
C ASP A 314 21.21 -2.57 -4.98
N GLY A 315 20.66 -3.22 -5.99
CA GLY A 315 19.29 -3.78 -5.99
C GLY A 315 18.20 -2.77 -6.31
N ARG A 316 18.54 -1.51 -6.60
CA ARG A 316 17.58 -0.50 -7.06
C ARG A 316 17.23 -0.64 -8.53
N SER A 317 16.11 -0.01 -8.90
CA SER A 317 15.77 0.30 -10.29
C SER A 317 15.12 1.68 -10.37
N ALA A 318 15.41 2.42 -11.44
CA ALA A 318 14.81 3.73 -11.69
C ALA A 318 14.45 3.90 -13.16
N SER A 319 13.23 4.38 -13.42
CA SER A 319 12.72 4.70 -14.75
C SER A 319 13.04 6.17 -15.09
N CYS A 320 14.30 6.45 -15.46
CA CYS A 320 14.75 7.81 -15.74
C CYS A 320 15.82 7.84 -16.83
N TRP A 321 15.65 8.71 -17.81
CA TRP A 321 16.59 8.90 -18.91
C TRP A 321 17.99 9.38 -18.45
N LEU A 322 18.13 9.91 -17.25
CA LEU A 322 19.45 10.27 -16.70
C LEU A 322 20.38 9.07 -16.58
N TYR A 323 19.84 7.85 -16.46
CA TYR A 323 20.59 6.62 -16.23
C TYR A 323 20.45 5.59 -17.35
N SER A 324 19.62 5.86 -18.37
CA SER A 324 19.43 4.95 -19.50
C SER A 324 20.64 4.93 -20.42
N GLU A 325 21.04 3.74 -20.87
CA GLU A 325 22.10 3.56 -21.87
C GLU A 325 21.67 4.00 -23.27
N GLU A 326 20.36 4.08 -23.54
CA GLU A 326 19.78 4.51 -24.83
C GLU A 326 19.92 6.03 -25.10
N LYS A 327 20.71 6.75 -24.33
CA LYS A 327 20.96 8.21 -24.50
C LYS A 327 21.78 8.58 -25.75
N LYS A 328 22.31 7.60 -26.44
CA LYS A 328 23.19 7.82 -27.60
C LYS A 328 22.43 7.91 -28.91
#